data_b19e85924901be88d8cf23842d8dc18d
#
_entry.id   b19e85924901be88d8cf23842d8dc18d
#
_cell.length_a   1.000
_cell.length_b   1.000
_cell.length_c   1.000
_cell.angle_alpha   90.00
_cell.angle_beta   90.00
_cell.angle_gamma   90.00
#
_symmetry.space_group_name_H-M   'P 1'
#
loop_
_entity.id
_entity.type
_entity.pdbx_description
1 polymer ?
#
loop_
_entity_poly.entity_id
_entity_poly.type
_entity_poly.pdbx_seq_one_letter_code
_entity_poly.pdbx_strand_id
1 'polypeptide(L)'
;MVERMIEFKDVKKIYPNGTVALDGIDLKIADGEFVFIVGESGAGKTTLMKLLLREEKITSGSLLVRSEKQVGNKIQTVDYNLAKLSNFKVPYYRRELGVVFQDFRLFPNKTVFENVAFAMQVVGESNRVIKRRVPALLSIVNLTDKYRSYPTQLSGGEQQRVALARALANNPQIIIADEPTGNIDPKMSLEIMNLLIKIHKRGKTVIVVTHEKDLVDYFKQRVVKISDGKVVSDGVGGMFN
;
A
#
# COMPACT_ATOMS: atom_id res chain seq x y z
N MET A 1 -12.83 19.91 8.71
CA MET A 1 -12.60 18.57 9.33
C MET A 1 -11.83 17.77 8.31
N VAL A 2 -10.68 17.22 8.66
CA VAL A 2 -9.92 16.34 7.77
C VAL A 2 -10.75 15.07 7.53
N GLU A 3 -11.03 14.76 6.27
CA GLU A 3 -11.90 13.66 5.91
C GLU A 3 -11.17 12.33 6.15
N ARG A 4 -11.82 11.35 6.77
CA ARG A 4 -11.21 10.06 7.13
C ARG A 4 -11.17 9.16 5.91
N MET A 5 -9.97 8.67 5.55
CA MET A 5 -9.80 7.70 4.49
C MET A 5 -9.95 6.26 4.99
N ILE A 6 -9.36 5.96 6.17
CA ILE A 6 -9.40 4.62 6.78
C ILE A 6 -9.73 4.77 8.26
N GLU A 7 -10.65 3.93 8.76
CA GLU A 7 -11.00 3.89 10.18
C GLU A 7 -11.12 2.44 10.68
N PHE A 8 -10.26 2.09 11.61
CA PHE A 8 -10.39 0.90 12.47
C PHE A 8 -11.07 1.35 13.77
N LYS A 9 -12.07 0.63 14.21
CA LYS A 9 -12.77 0.87 15.49
C LYS A 9 -12.97 -0.43 16.21
N ASP A 10 -12.27 -0.60 17.34
CA ASP A 10 -12.23 -1.81 18.17
C ASP A 10 -12.03 -3.08 17.33
N VAL A 11 -11.09 -3.03 16.37
CA VAL A 11 -10.89 -4.14 15.44
C VAL A 11 -10.09 -5.25 16.10
N LYS A 12 -10.68 -6.46 16.16
CA LYS A 12 -10.03 -7.68 16.62
C LYS A 12 -9.89 -8.69 15.48
N LYS A 13 -8.77 -9.42 15.52
CA LYS A 13 -8.54 -10.57 14.67
C LYS A 13 -7.99 -11.73 15.48
N ILE A 14 -8.77 -12.79 15.53
CA ILE A 14 -8.42 -14.07 16.12
C ILE A 14 -8.42 -15.10 15.00
N TYR A 15 -7.32 -15.82 14.83
CA TYR A 15 -7.20 -16.89 13.85
C TYR A 15 -7.84 -18.19 14.35
N PRO A 16 -8.20 -19.14 13.46
CA PRO A 16 -8.85 -20.41 13.89
C PRO A 16 -8.06 -21.25 14.89
N ASN A 17 -6.73 -21.09 14.92
CA ASN A 17 -5.84 -21.74 15.89
C ASN A 17 -5.82 -21.06 17.27
N GLY A 18 -6.69 -20.07 17.51
CA GLY A 18 -6.75 -19.32 18.77
C GLY A 18 -5.77 -18.15 18.89
N THR A 19 -4.89 -17.92 17.91
CA THR A 19 -3.93 -16.80 17.94
C THR A 19 -4.67 -15.47 17.85
N VAL A 20 -4.54 -14.63 18.87
CA VAL A 20 -5.02 -13.23 18.87
C VAL A 20 -3.96 -12.38 18.17
N ALA A 21 -4.20 -12.02 16.93
CA ALA A 21 -3.25 -11.24 16.12
C ALA A 21 -3.48 -9.73 16.25
N LEU A 22 -4.73 -9.30 16.45
CA LEU A 22 -5.09 -7.91 16.77
C LEU A 22 -6.15 -7.94 17.89
N ASP A 23 -5.99 -7.07 18.89
CA ASP A 23 -6.85 -7.01 20.08
C ASP A 23 -7.33 -5.57 20.37
N GLY A 24 -8.34 -5.13 19.62
CA GLY A 24 -8.96 -3.82 19.82
C GLY A 24 -8.15 -2.68 19.20
N ILE A 25 -7.86 -2.77 17.90
CA ILE A 25 -7.22 -1.68 17.17
C ILE A 25 -8.21 -0.53 16.94
N ASP A 26 -7.84 0.64 17.48
CA ASP A 26 -8.43 1.94 17.14
C ASP A 26 -7.40 2.77 16.38
N LEU A 27 -7.65 3.04 15.09
CA LEU A 27 -6.73 3.77 14.22
C LEU A 27 -7.52 4.52 13.16
N LYS A 28 -7.16 5.78 12.94
CA LYS A 28 -7.71 6.61 11.86
C LYS A 28 -6.58 7.14 11.01
N ILE A 29 -6.69 6.96 9.70
CA ILE A 29 -5.77 7.52 8.72
C ILE A 29 -6.57 8.50 7.87
N ALA A 30 -6.09 9.74 7.78
CA ALA A 30 -6.74 10.79 7.01
C ALA A 30 -6.47 10.65 5.51
N ASP A 31 -7.28 11.32 4.69
CA ASP A 31 -6.99 11.45 3.27
C ASP A 31 -5.70 12.25 3.04
N GLY A 32 -4.90 11.80 2.08
CA GLY A 32 -3.60 12.41 1.77
C GLY A 32 -2.56 12.30 2.88
N GLU A 33 -2.70 11.41 3.86
CA GLU A 33 -1.74 11.24 4.94
C GLU A 33 -0.64 10.23 4.58
N PHE A 34 0.56 10.45 5.13
CA PHE A 34 1.66 9.48 5.11
C PHE A 34 1.83 8.89 6.51
N VAL A 35 1.71 7.56 6.64
CA VAL A 35 1.78 6.88 7.93
C VAL A 35 2.73 5.70 7.86
N PHE A 36 3.67 5.63 8.80
CA PHE A 36 4.43 4.43 9.10
C PHE A 36 3.68 3.55 10.11
N ILE A 37 3.57 2.27 9.81
CA ILE A 37 3.12 1.24 10.75
C ILE A 37 4.34 0.42 11.16
N VAL A 38 4.71 0.50 12.43
CA VAL A 38 5.93 -0.11 12.94
C VAL A 38 5.63 -1.06 14.10
N GLY A 39 6.59 -1.92 14.43
CA GLY A 39 6.49 -2.89 15.53
C GLY A 39 7.39 -4.08 15.29
N GLU A 40 7.57 -4.91 16.30
CA GLU A 40 8.37 -6.13 16.21
C GLU A 40 7.77 -7.18 15.28
N SER A 41 8.54 -8.20 14.94
CA SER A 41 8.00 -9.37 14.23
C SER A 41 6.90 -10.02 15.08
N GLY A 42 5.77 -10.37 14.44
CA GLY A 42 4.62 -10.93 15.16
C GLY A 42 3.69 -9.90 15.83
N ALA A 43 4.02 -8.61 15.88
CA ALA A 43 3.19 -7.58 16.54
C ALA A 43 1.78 -7.38 15.93
N GLY A 44 1.49 -7.96 14.75
CA GLY A 44 0.17 -7.84 14.09
C GLY A 44 0.18 -7.00 12.82
N LYS A 45 1.31 -6.39 12.42
CA LYS A 45 1.41 -5.52 11.23
C LYS A 45 0.91 -6.19 9.94
N THR A 46 1.41 -7.39 9.65
CA THR A 46 0.99 -8.17 8.48
C THR A 46 -0.51 -8.51 8.53
N THR A 47 -1.04 -8.79 9.73
CA THR A 47 -2.48 -9.04 9.91
C THR A 47 -3.29 -7.78 9.62
N LEU A 48 -2.87 -6.62 10.12
CA LEU A 48 -3.51 -5.33 9.81
C LEU A 48 -3.55 -5.07 8.30
N MET A 49 -2.45 -5.32 7.60
CA MET A 49 -2.37 -5.24 6.13
C MET A 49 -3.35 -6.21 5.46
N LYS A 50 -3.36 -7.49 5.86
CA LYS A 50 -4.28 -8.49 5.30
C LYS A 50 -5.75 -8.12 5.49
N LEU A 51 -6.10 -7.47 6.61
CA LEU A 51 -7.45 -6.94 6.82
C LEU A 51 -7.75 -5.79 5.85
N LEU A 52 -6.82 -4.83 5.66
CA LEU A 52 -6.96 -3.75 4.68
C LEU A 52 -7.10 -4.27 3.26
N LEU A 53 -6.31 -5.29 2.90
CA LEU A 53 -6.42 -5.93 1.58
C LEU A 53 -7.62 -6.86 1.45
N ARG A 54 -8.38 -7.06 2.54
CA ARG A 54 -9.51 -8.01 2.61
C ARG A 54 -9.08 -9.44 2.24
N GLU A 55 -7.79 -9.79 2.49
CA GLU A 55 -7.30 -11.17 2.43
C GLU A 55 -7.80 -11.95 3.64
N GLU A 56 -7.93 -11.28 4.78
CA GLU A 56 -8.54 -11.77 6.00
C GLU A 56 -9.77 -10.95 6.37
N LYS A 57 -10.69 -11.56 7.16
CA LYS A 57 -11.83 -10.87 7.76
C LYS A 57 -11.52 -10.51 9.20
N ILE A 58 -12.05 -9.39 9.68
CA ILE A 58 -12.04 -9.06 11.11
C ILE A 58 -12.90 -10.08 11.87
N THR A 59 -12.55 -10.32 13.12
CA THR A 59 -13.36 -11.16 14.04
C THR A 59 -14.46 -10.32 14.68
N SER A 60 -14.14 -9.10 15.13
CA SER A 60 -15.10 -8.14 15.67
C SER A 60 -14.64 -6.70 15.42
N GLY A 61 -15.50 -5.71 15.74
CA GLY A 61 -15.25 -4.31 15.50
C GLY A 61 -15.73 -3.83 14.13
N SER A 62 -15.23 -2.71 13.64
CA SER A 62 -15.53 -2.20 12.31
C SER A 62 -14.28 -1.67 11.60
N LEU A 63 -14.20 -1.90 10.29
CA LEU A 63 -13.15 -1.40 9.42
C LEU A 63 -13.79 -0.74 8.20
N LEU A 64 -13.62 0.56 8.12
CA LEU A 64 -14.16 1.39 7.04
C LEU A 64 -13.03 1.95 6.19
N VAL A 65 -13.20 1.91 4.88
CA VAL A 65 -12.29 2.53 3.91
C VAL A 65 -13.12 3.39 2.97
N ARG A 66 -12.77 4.67 2.88
CA ARG A 66 -13.35 5.60 1.93
C ARG A 66 -12.47 5.68 0.69
N SER A 67 -13.08 5.74 -0.47
CA SER A 67 -12.38 5.97 -1.72
C SER A 67 -13.16 6.97 -2.56
N GLU A 68 -12.45 7.81 -3.28
CA GLU A 68 -13.03 8.74 -4.24
C GLU A 68 -12.82 8.23 -5.65
N LYS A 69 -13.91 8.18 -6.41
CA LYS A 69 -13.91 7.79 -7.82
C LYS A 69 -14.29 8.96 -8.71
N GLN A 70 -13.53 9.15 -9.75
CA GLN A 70 -13.96 10.04 -10.82
C GLN A 70 -14.91 9.30 -11.77
N VAL A 71 -16.18 9.71 -11.78
CA VAL A 71 -17.20 9.19 -12.70
C VAL A 71 -17.62 10.34 -13.63
N GLY A 72 -17.05 10.35 -14.83
CA GLY A 72 -17.18 11.49 -15.75
C GLY A 72 -16.54 12.74 -15.17
N ASN A 73 -17.31 13.82 -15.05
CA ASN A 73 -16.87 15.09 -14.45
C ASN A 73 -17.19 15.24 -12.95
N LYS A 74 -17.67 14.18 -12.30
CA LYS A 74 -18.03 14.20 -10.87
C LYS A 74 -17.10 13.30 -10.07
N ILE A 75 -16.78 13.74 -8.85
CA ILE A 75 -16.13 12.89 -7.85
C ILE A 75 -17.24 12.21 -7.06
N GLN A 76 -17.21 10.89 -6.98
CA GLN A 76 -18.14 10.09 -6.20
C GLN A 76 -17.37 9.42 -5.06
N THR A 77 -17.79 9.69 -3.82
CA THR A 77 -17.25 9.03 -2.63
C THR A 77 -17.92 7.68 -2.45
N VAL A 78 -17.12 6.64 -2.21
CA VAL A 78 -17.58 5.27 -1.95
C VAL A 78 -17.02 4.82 -0.61
N ASP A 79 -17.90 4.46 0.33
CA ASP A 79 -17.52 3.91 1.62
C ASP A 79 -17.58 2.38 1.59
N TYR A 80 -16.46 1.72 1.84
CA TYR A 80 -16.35 0.27 1.95
C TYR A 80 -16.33 -0.13 3.44
N ASN A 81 -17.37 -0.84 3.89
CA ASN A 81 -17.31 -1.53 5.18
C ASN A 81 -16.69 -2.92 4.96
N LEU A 82 -15.41 -3.08 5.31
CA LEU A 82 -14.68 -4.31 5.02
C LEU A 82 -15.17 -5.50 5.85
N ALA A 83 -15.81 -5.27 7.01
CA ALA A 83 -16.44 -6.33 7.78
C ALA A 83 -17.61 -6.99 7.00
N LYS A 84 -18.41 -6.15 6.32
CA LYS A 84 -19.64 -6.55 5.62
C LYS A 84 -19.47 -6.72 4.12
N LEU A 85 -18.28 -6.43 3.57
CA LEU A 85 -18.01 -6.49 2.15
C LEU A 85 -18.12 -7.92 1.64
N SER A 86 -19.04 -8.18 0.69
CA SER A 86 -19.19 -9.50 0.07
C SER A 86 -17.96 -9.86 -0.77
N ASN A 87 -17.62 -11.14 -0.83
CA ASN A 87 -16.46 -11.62 -1.58
C ASN A 87 -16.50 -11.21 -3.07
N PHE A 88 -17.69 -11.07 -3.63
CA PHE A 88 -17.89 -10.62 -5.03
C PHE A 88 -17.46 -9.17 -5.24
N LYS A 89 -17.54 -8.32 -4.21
CA LYS A 89 -17.13 -6.90 -4.26
C LYS A 89 -15.65 -6.68 -3.92
N VAL A 90 -14.96 -7.67 -3.33
CA VAL A 90 -13.54 -7.55 -2.94
C VAL A 90 -12.62 -7.21 -4.12
N PRO A 91 -12.74 -7.82 -5.32
CA PRO A 91 -11.90 -7.45 -6.47
C PRO A 91 -12.07 -5.98 -6.89
N TYR A 92 -13.28 -5.44 -6.80
CA TYR A 92 -13.55 -4.03 -7.12
C TYR A 92 -12.94 -3.09 -6.08
N TYR A 93 -13.04 -3.43 -4.80
CA TYR A 93 -12.39 -2.70 -3.72
C TYR A 93 -10.85 -2.69 -3.89
N ARG A 94 -10.24 -3.85 -4.16
CA ARG A 94 -8.78 -3.94 -4.33
C ARG A 94 -8.24 -3.11 -5.50
N ARG A 95 -9.06 -2.78 -6.50
CA ARG A 95 -8.69 -1.90 -7.62
C ARG A 95 -8.47 -0.45 -7.19
N GLU A 96 -9.01 -0.06 -6.02
CA GLU A 96 -8.82 1.27 -5.42
C GLU A 96 -7.48 1.39 -4.68
N LEU A 97 -6.80 0.26 -4.47
CA LEU A 97 -5.54 0.20 -3.73
C LEU A 97 -4.37 -0.02 -4.66
N GLY A 98 -3.27 0.66 -4.40
CA GLY A 98 -1.96 0.34 -4.94
C GLY A 98 -1.15 -0.39 -3.88
N VAL A 99 -0.68 -1.60 -4.19
CA VAL A 99 0.05 -2.42 -3.21
C VAL A 99 1.45 -2.72 -3.70
N VAL A 100 2.42 -2.47 -2.83
CA VAL A 100 3.84 -2.79 -3.03
C VAL A 100 4.23 -3.83 -1.98
N PHE A 101 4.74 -4.99 -2.40
CA PHE A 101 5.13 -6.09 -1.53
C PHE A 101 6.65 -6.16 -1.39
N GLN A 102 7.14 -6.72 -0.31
CA GLN A 102 8.56 -6.96 -0.03
C GLN A 102 9.21 -7.87 -1.08
N ASP A 103 8.49 -8.88 -1.58
CA ASP A 103 8.94 -9.87 -2.57
C ASP A 103 8.63 -9.45 -4.01
N PHE A 104 8.34 -8.17 -4.24
CA PHE A 104 8.01 -7.53 -5.53
C PHE A 104 6.78 -8.11 -6.24
N ARG A 105 6.54 -9.41 -6.18
CA ARG A 105 5.48 -10.17 -6.85
C ARG A 105 5.35 -9.85 -8.34
N LEU A 106 6.48 -9.75 -9.02
CA LEU A 106 6.49 -9.54 -10.47
C LEU A 106 6.26 -10.86 -11.20
N PHE A 107 5.62 -10.76 -12.37
CA PHE A 107 5.48 -11.90 -13.28
C PHE A 107 6.82 -12.12 -13.99
N PRO A 108 7.53 -13.23 -13.76
CA PRO A 108 8.88 -13.45 -14.30
C PRO A 108 8.91 -13.58 -15.83
N ASN A 109 7.81 -14.04 -16.42
CA ASN A 109 7.65 -14.25 -17.87
C ASN A 109 7.05 -13.04 -18.59
N LYS A 110 6.95 -11.89 -17.93
CA LYS A 110 6.47 -10.63 -18.49
C LYS A 110 7.55 -9.57 -18.39
N THR A 111 7.66 -8.75 -19.42
CA THR A 111 8.54 -7.58 -19.41
C THR A 111 8.11 -6.56 -18.36
N VAL A 112 8.98 -5.58 -18.07
CA VAL A 112 8.64 -4.42 -17.21
C VAL A 112 7.36 -3.74 -17.69
N PHE A 113 7.25 -3.46 -19.00
CA PHE A 113 6.05 -2.87 -19.57
C PHE A 113 4.80 -3.72 -19.29
N GLU A 114 4.88 -5.03 -19.54
CA GLU A 114 3.75 -5.95 -19.37
C GLU A 114 3.37 -6.14 -17.91
N ASN A 115 4.34 -6.12 -16.97
CA ASN A 115 4.05 -6.17 -15.54
C ASN A 115 3.20 -4.98 -15.09
N VAL A 116 3.51 -3.77 -15.56
CA VAL A 116 2.73 -2.56 -15.25
C VAL A 116 1.40 -2.56 -16.02
N ALA A 117 1.42 -2.91 -17.31
CA ALA A 117 0.24 -2.96 -18.17
C ALA A 117 -0.83 -3.93 -17.65
N PHE A 118 -0.41 -5.05 -17.06
CA PHE A 118 -1.32 -6.08 -16.55
C PHE A 118 -2.35 -5.52 -15.55
N ALA A 119 -1.92 -4.64 -14.64
CA ALA A 119 -2.84 -4.03 -13.68
C ALA A 119 -3.95 -3.21 -14.36
N MET A 120 -3.64 -2.55 -15.48
CA MET A 120 -4.60 -1.79 -16.27
C MET A 120 -5.51 -2.71 -17.12
N GLN A 121 -4.95 -3.81 -17.66
CA GLN A 121 -5.71 -4.81 -18.41
C GLN A 121 -6.78 -5.46 -17.54
N VAL A 122 -6.48 -5.80 -16.29
CA VAL A 122 -7.41 -6.42 -15.33
C VAL A 122 -8.63 -5.54 -15.06
N VAL A 123 -8.49 -4.21 -15.14
CA VAL A 123 -9.62 -3.28 -14.97
C VAL A 123 -10.32 -2.93 -16.27
N GLY A 124 -9.87 -3.50 -17.41
CA GLY A 124 -10.50 -3.32 -18.72
C GLY A 124 -10.06 -2.06 -19.46
N GLU A 125 -8.91 -1.47 -19.12
CA GLU A 125 -8.38 -0.32 -19.85
C GLU A 125 -8.04 -0.66 -21.29
N SER A 126 -8.29 0.29 -22.19
CA SER A 126 -8.00 0.11 -23.62
C SER A 126 -6.48 0.11 -23.89
N ASN A 127 -6.07 -0.63 -24.92
CA ASN A 127 -4.66 -0.68 -25.34
C ASN A 127 -4.09 0.72 -25.67
N ARG A 128 -4.91 1.65 -26.14
CA ARG A 128 -4.50 3.04 -26.42
C ARG A 128 -4.11 3.76 -25.13
N VAL A 129 -4.90 3.60 -24.06
CA VAL A 129 -4.62 4.19 -22.73
C VAL A 129 -3.38 3.56 -22.13
N ILE A 130 -3.25 2.22 -22.17
CA ILE A 130 -2.11 1.47 -21.66
C ILE A 130 -0.81 1.93 -22.31
N LYS A 131 -0.74 1.98 -23.65
CA LYS A 131 0.45 2.41 -24.41
C LYS A 131 0.89 3.84 -24.09
N ARG A 132 -0.02 4.72 -23.69
CA ARG A 132 0.29 6.09 -23.26
C ARG A 132 0.72 6.17 -21.80
N ARG A 133 0.05 5.43 -20.93
CA ARG A 133 0.18 5.59 -19.47
C ARG A 133 1.36 4.82 -18.89
N VAL A 134 1.62 3.59 -19.37
CA VAL A 134 2.73 2.79 -18.85
C VAL A 134 4.09 3.47 -19.02
N PRO A 135 4.48 4.05 -20.18
CA PRO A 135 5.73 4.79 -20.30
C PRO A 135 5.83 5.97 -19.32
N ALA A 136 4.73 6.70 -19.11
CA ALA A 136 4.70 7.79 -18.14
C ALA A 136 4.93 7.30 -16.69
N LEU A 137 4.36 6.15 -16.31
CA LEU A 137 4.61 5.53 -15.00
C LEU A 137 6.05 5.05 -14.87
N LEU A 138 6.62 4.45 -15.92
CA LEU A 138 8.02 4.02 -15.93
C LEU A 138 8.98 5.22 -15.83
N SER A 139 8.64 6.36 -16.42
CA SER A 139 9.40 7.60 -16.25
C SER A 139 9.38 8.11 -14.81
N ILE A 140 8.25 8.01 -14.09
CA ILE A 140 8.14 8.41 -12.67
C ILE A 140 9.11 7.61 -11.78
N VAL A 141 9.32 6.34 -12.11
CA VAL A 141 10.20 5.43 -11.35
C VAL A 141 11.58 5.26 -11.96
N ASN A 142 11.97 6.06 -12.96
CA ASN A 142 13.26 6.05 -13.64
C ASN A 142 13.62 4.68 -14.27
N LEU A 143 12.67 4.07 -15.00
CA LEU A 143 12.83 2.78 -15.69
C LEU A 143 12.44 2.83 -17.17
N THR A 144 12.50 4.00 -17.80
CA THR A 144 12.08 4.18 -19.21
C THR A 144 12.90 3.33 -20.17
N ASP A 145 14.19 3.19 -19.93
CA ASP A 145 15.15 2.42 -20.75
C ASP A 145 15.04 0.90 -20.53
N LYS A 146 14.41 0.48 -19.43
CA LYS A 146 14.24 -0.93 -19.04
C LYS A 146 12.90 -1.54 -19.44
N TYR A 147 12.07 -0.84 -20.21
CA TYR A 147 10.68 -1.26 -20.44
C TYR A 147 10.53 -2.63 -21.10
N ARG A 148 11.55 -3.10 -21.87
CA ARG A 148 11.59 -4.43 -22.50
C ARG A 148 12.30 -5.50 -21.67
N SER A 149 12.95 -5.12 -20.58
CA SER A 149 13.68 -6.06 -19.72
C SER A 149 12.69 -6.96 -18.96
N TYR A 150 13.14 -8.16 -18.62
CA TYR A 150 12.43 -9.09 -17.74
C TYR A 150 12.88 -8.90 -16.29
N PRO A 151 12.08 -9.27 -15.29
CA PRO A 151 12.44 -9.13 -13.87
C PRO A 151 13.79 -9.76 -13.52
N THR A 152 14.16 -10.88 -14.11
CA THR A 152 15.44 -11.58 -13.90
C THR A 152 16.67 -10.77 -14.36
N GLN A 153 16.47 -9.74 -15.17
CA GLN A 153 17.51 -8.86 -15.70
C GLN A 153 17.65 -7.57 -14.88
N LEU A 154 16.89 -7.44 -13.80
CA LEU A 154 16.80 -6.25 -12.96
C LEU A 154 17.43 -6.49 -11.59
N SER A 155 18.06 -5.45 -11.03
CA SER A 155 18.43 -5.41 -9.61
C SER A 155 17.18 -5.42 -8.72
N GLY A 156 17.33 -5.76 -7.43
CA GLY A 156 16.23 -5.74 -6.47
C GLY A 156 15.54 -4.36 -6.40
N GLY A 157 16.31 -3.27 -6.36
CA GLY A 157 15.77 -1.92 -6.37
C GLY A 157 15.04 -1.56 -7.67
N GLU A 158 15.49 -2.06 -8.84
CA GLU A 158 14.76 -1.89 -10.10
C GLU A 158 13.45 -2.69 -10.10
N GLN A 159 13.46 -3.92 -9.59
CA GLN A 159 12.25 -4.73 -9.43
C GLN A 159 11.22 -4.05 -8.52
N GLN A 160 11.68 -3.45 -7.41
CA GLN A 160 10.81 -2.70 -6.50
C GLN A 160 10.21 -1.45 -7.17
N ARG A 161 10.99 -0.75 -8.01
CA ARG A 161 10.48 0.37 -8.81
C ARG A 161 9.42 -0.09 -9.83
N VAL A 162 9.57 -1.28 -10.44
CA VAL A 162 8.52 -1.86 -11.30
C VAL A 162 7.26 -2.17 -10.48
N ALA A 163 7.40 -2.77 -9.29
CA ALA A 163 6.27 -3.04 -8.40
C ALA A 163 5.54 -1.74 -8.02
N LEU A 164 6.27 -0.66 -7.73
CA LEU A 164 5.70 0.65 -7.45
C LEU A 164 4.99 1.25 -8.67
N ALA A 165 5.57 1.17 -9.87
CA ALA A 165 4.92 1.62 -11.11
C ALA A 165 3.61 0.84 -11.36
N ARG A 166 3.61 -0.47 -11.13
CA ARG A 166 2.41 -1.32 -11.21
C ARG A 166 1.36 -0.93 -10.18
N ALA A 167 1.76 -0.63 -8.94
CA ALA A 167 0.86 -0.17 -7.90
C ALA A 167 0.16 1.16 -8.29
N LEU A 168 0.84 2.04 -9.01
CA LEU A 168 0.31 3.32 -9.50
C LEU A 168 -0.53 3.21 -10.76
N ALA A 169 -0.57 2.03 -11.41
CA ALA A 169 -1.15 1.87 -12.74
C ALA A 169 -2.62 2.31 -12.84
N ASN A 170 -3.42 2.06 -11.83
CA ASN A 170 -4.84 2.41 -11.79
C ASN A 170 -5.13 3.74 -11.07
N ASN A 171 -4.09 4.56 -10.80
CA ASN A 171 -4.20 5.83 -10.09
C ASN A 171 -4.92 5.73 -8.73
N PRO A 172 -4.55 4.77 -7.87
CA PRO A 172 -5.21 4.58 -6.59
C PRO A 172 -5.08 5.81 -5.70
N GLN A 173 -6.03 5.98 -4.76
CA GLN A 173 -5.92 7.03 -3.73
C GLN A 173 -5.08 6.56 -2.54
N ILE A 174 -5.06 5.25 -2.30
CA ILE A 174 -4.34 4.63 -1.18
C ILE A 174 -3.22 3.76 -1.72
N ILE A 175 -1.99 4.01 -1.26
CA ILE A 175 -0.82 3.15 -1.51
C ILE A 175 -0.46 2.46 -0.20
N ILE A 176 -0.32 1.16 -0.26
CA ILE A 176 0.11 0.34 0.87
C ILE A 176 1.42 -0.35 0.49
N ALA A 177 2.48 -0.10 1.24
CA ALA A 177 3.80 -0.67 1.00
C ALA A 177 4.20 -1.53 2.20
N ASP A 178 4.34 -2.83 1.96
CA ASP A 178 4.74 -3.82 2.97
C ASP A 178 6.23 -4.10 2.84
N GLU A 179 7.02 -3.64 3.83
CA GLU A 179 8.48 -3.75 3.88
C GLU A 179 9.14 -3.39 2.53
N PRO A 180 8.85 -2.19 1.96
CA PRO A 180 9.20 -1.86 0.59
C PRO A 180 10.72 -1.78 0.35
N THR A 181 11.51 -1.84 1.40
CA THR A 181 12.97 -1.69 1.42
C THR A 181 13.70 -2.94 1.91
N GLY A 182 13.00 -3.95 2.39
CA GLY A 182 13.57 -5.10 3.10
C GLY A 182 14.51 -6.02 2.28
N ASN A 183 14.51 -5.92 0.95
CA ASN A 183 15.31 -6.77 0.06
C ASN A 183 16.24 -5.96 -0.86
N ILE A 184 16.56 -4.72 -0.49
CA ILE A 184 17.38 -3.82 -1.31
C ILE A 184 18.44 -3.11 -0.47
N ASP A 185 19.46 -2.57 -1.11
CA ASP A 185 20.52 -1.85 -0.42
C ASP A 185 20.07 -0.49 0.14
N PRO A 186 20.78 0.08 1.15
CA PRO A 186 20.36 1.30 1.84
C PRO A 186 20.18 2.51 0.92
N LYS A 187 21.02 2.64 -0.14
CA LYS A 187 20.89 3.76 -1.08
C LYS A 187 19.60 3.65 -1.88
N MET A 188 19.30 2.45 -2.38
CA MET A 188 18.06 2.17 -3.10
C MET A 188 16.84 2.30 -2.20
N SER A 189 16.97 1.93 -0.91
CA SER A 189 15.92 2.11 0.11
C SER A 189 15.51 3.58 0.22
N LEU A 190 16.47 4.49 0.31
CA LEU A 190 16.20 5.94 0.31
C LEU A 190 15.54 6.41 -0.99
N GLU A 191 15.94 5.86 -2.14
CA GLU A 191 15.31 6.21 -3.43
C GLU A 191 13.83 5.78 -3.49
N ILE A 192 13.51 4.54 -3.05
CA ILE A 192 12.14 4.04 -2.98
C ILE A 192 11.29 4.88 -2.02
N MET A 193 11.81 5.18 -0.83
CA MET A 193 11.11 6.02 0.13
C MET A 193 10.87 7.43 -0.41
N ASN A 194 11.85 8.04 -1.07
CA ASN A 194 11.69 9.33 -1.73
C ASN A 194 10.62 9.30 -2.84
N LEU A 195 10.48 8.20 -3.59
CA LEU A 195 9.40 8.02 -4.55
C LEU A 195 8.03 7.97 -3.85
N LEU A 196 7.90 7.23 -2.73
CA LEU A 196 6.67 7.18 -1.93
C LEU A 196 6.30 8.57 -1.37
N ILE A 197 7.28 9.34 -0.88
CA ILE A 197 7.07 10.73 -0.44
C ILE A 197 6.61 11.62 -1.61
N LYS A 198 7.21 11.48 -2.81
CA LYS A 198 6.76 12.24 -4.00
C LYS A 198 5.32 11.89 -4.39
N ILE A 199 4.91 10.64 -4.23
CA ILE A 199 3.54 10.17 -4.48
C ILE A 199 2.58 10.78 -3.45
N HIS A 200 2.94 10.74 -2.17
CA HIS A 200 2.19 11.38 -1.09
C HIS A 200 1.99 12.89 -1.34
N LYS A 201 3.06 13.62 -1.70
CA LYS A 201 2.99 15.06 -2.04
C LYS A 201 2.04 15.39 -3.20
N ARG A 202 1.62 14.40 -3.98
CA ARG A 202 0.58 14.52 -5.01
C ARG A 202 -0.83 14.22 -4.48
N GLY A 203 -1.02 14.21 -3.17
CA GLY A 203 -2.30 14.02 -2.50
C GLY A 203 -2.71 12.56 -2.31
N LYS A 204 -1.79 11.60 -2.42
CA LYS A 204 -2.10 10.19 -2.16
C LYS A 204 -1.89 9.84 -0.69
N THR A 205 -2.79 9.04 -0.13
CA THR A 205 -2.59 8.41 1.18
C THR A 205 -1.59 7.29 1.03
N VAL A 206 -0.54 7.29 1.86
CA VAL A 206 0.54 6.29 1.82
C VAL A 206 0.71 5.65 3.18
N ILE A 207 0.62 4.33 3.23
CA ILE A 207 0.85 3.51 4.42
C ILE A 207 2.09 2.67 4.16
N VAL A 208 3.11 2.82 4.98
CA VAL A 208 4.35 2.02 4.91
C VAL A 208 4.45 1.18 6.16
N VAL A 209 4.42 -0.14 5.99
CA VAL A 209 4.73 -1.08 7.05
C VAL A 209 6.21 -1.37 7.00
N THR A 210 6.93 -1.12 8.09
CA THR A 210 8.37 -1.38 8.16
C THR A 210 8.85 -1.58 9.60
N HIS A 211 10.02 -2.18 9.74
CA HIS A 211 10.77 -2.28 11.00
C HIS A 211 12.08 -1.46 10.95
N GLU A 212 12.36 -0.76 9.85
CA GLU A 212 13.58 0.02 9.65
C GLU A 212 13.49 1.38 10.36
N LYS A 213 14.02 1.46 11.59
CA LYS A 213 13.99 2.66 12.43
C LYS A 213 14.65 3.87 11.76
N ASP A 214 15.82 3.68 11.17
CA ASP A 214 16.60 4.76 10.55
C ASP A 214 15.83 5.48 9.45
N LEU A 215 15.07 4.73 8.62
CA LEU A 215 14.22 5.32 7.59
C LEU A 215 13.06 6.11 8.18
N VAL A 216 12.41 5.56 9.21
CA VAL A 216 11.28 6.22 9.88
C VAL A 216 11.73 7.54 10.50
N ASP A 217 12.88 7.52 11.22
CA ASP A 217 13.45 8.70 11.85
C ASP A 217 13.93 9.75 10.84
N TYR A 218 14.44 9.30 9.69
CA TYR A 218 14.89 10.20 8.62
C TYR A 218 13.71 10.97 7.97
N PHE A 219 12.61 10.27 7.67
CA PHE A 219 11.47 10.87 6.95
C PHE A 219 10.49 11.65 7.83
N LYS A 220 10.53 11.48 9.16
CA LYS A 220 9.77 12.26 10.17
C LYS A 220 8.27 12.39 9.86
N GLN A 221 7.65 11.32 9.35
CA GLN A 221 6.20 11.25 9.15
C GLN A 221 5.50 10.73 10.41
N ARG A 222 4.17 10.64 10.37
CA ARG A 222 3.41 10.00 11.44
C ARG A 222 3.79 8.52 11.57
N VAL A 223 3.95 8.07 12.82
CA VAL A 223 4.34 6.71 13.18
C VAL A 223 3.30 6.13 14.11
N VAL A 224 2.76 4.98 13.74
CA VAL A 224 1.86 4.17 14.57
C VAL A 224 2.61 2.89 14.96
N LYS A 225 2.88 2.74 16.25
CA LYS A 225 3.56 1.55 16.79
C LYS A 225 2.53 0.51 17.23
N ILE A 226 2.68 -0.69 16.70
CA ILE A 226 1.87 -1.85 17.10
C ILE A 226 2.74 -2.79 17.94
N SER A 227 2.21 -3.22 19.09
CA SER A 227 2.78 -4.27 19.94
C SER A 227 1.65 -5.15 20.46
N ASP A 228 1.86 -6.47 20.45
CA ASP A 228 0.90 -7.45 20.95
C ASP A 228 -0.52 -7.23 20.43
N GLY A 229 -0.63 -6.89 19.14
CA GLY A 229 -1.91 -6.67 18.48
C GLY A 229 -2.63 -5.37 18.87
N LYS A 230 -1.98 -4.42 19.54
CA LYS A 230 -2.54 -3.13 19.98
C LYS A 230 -1.73 -1.95 19.45
N VAL A 231 -2.37 -0.81 19.26
CA VAL A 231 -1.68 0.46 19.04
C VAL A 231 -1.16 0.95 20.38
N VAL A 232 0.16 1.03 20.52
CA VAL A 232 0.81 1.46 21.76
C VAL A 232 1.34 2.89 21.69
N SER A 233 1.58 3.42 20.51
CA SER A 233 1.87 4.83 20.29
C SER A 233 1.42 5.29 18.90
N ASP A 234 1.11 6.58 18.79
CA ASP A 234 0.65 7.23 17.57
C ASP A 234 1.10 8.70 17.61
N GLY A 235 2.00 9.11 16.74
CA GLY A 235 2.56 10.46 16.76
C GLY A 235 3.48 10.77 15.59
N VAL A 236 3.96 11.99 15.48
CA VAL A 236 4.86 12.45 14.41
C VAL A 236 6.31 12.29 14.87
N GLY A 237 7.12 11.55 14.09
CA GLY A 237 8.58 11.45 14.22
C GLY A 237 9.09 10.73 15.46
N GLY A 238 10.04 9.78 15.31
CA GLY A 238 11.02 9.42 16.36
C GLY A 238 10.53 8.81 17.67
N MET A 239 9.32 8.25 17.77
CA MET A 239 8.85 7.57 18.99
C MET A 239 9.12 6.05 18.94
N PHE A 240 10.38 5.69 18.72
CA PHE A 240 10.82 4.28 18.83
C PHE A 240 11.42 3.94 20.22
N ASN A 241 11.33 4.83 21.20
CA ASN A 241 11.80 4.56 22.56
C ASN A 241 10.79 3.75 23.35
#